data_b74cc29be8cc5f40880dc4922b62a869
#
_entry.id   b74cc29be8cc5f40880dc4922b62a869
#
_cell.length_a   1.000
_cell.length_b   1.000
_cell.length_c   1.000
_cell.angle_alpha   90.00
_cell.angle_beta   90.00
_cell.angle_gamma   90.00
#
_symmetry.space_group_name_H-M   'P 1'
#
loop_
_entity.id
_entity.type
_entity.pdbx_description
1 polymer ?
#
loop_
_entity_poly.entity_id
_entity_poly.type
_entity_poly.pdbx_seq_one_letter_code
_entity_poly.pdbx_strand_id
1 'polypeptide(L)'
;MHIIREPYARLEGIDTVAILADPGCRAGWERNFPPLLETVMREHAPQLFVVAGDMSLNSLDDEYRAIIRYMDRYEGRWASVPGDHDRPLRTFQRYFGATRKVLDVGRWRFIGINTANRMFLRREREWIDAHIRPNSIIISHLPPEADGWTFHSLWPKSSDHFLATVRRHQKKIHSMYFGHIHGYSERDYLGIPMIATGGVAESLIVRDNAYRGPGDFEMVIFDVASGKTKLCVLKNPAKR
;
A
#
# COMPACT_ATOMS: atom_id res chain seq x y z
N MET A 1 -5.63 -5.49 18.54
CA MET A 1 -5.36 -5.35 17.09
C MET A 1 -5.12 -6.72 16.47
N HIS A 2 -5.59 -6.89 15.22
CA HIS A 2 -5.35 -8.13 14.47
C HIS A 2 -4.45 -7.88 13.26
N ILE A 3 -3.13 -8.07 13.46
CA ILE A 3 -2.20 -8.12 12.32
C ILE A 3 -2.36 -9.47 11.63
N ILE A 4 -2.66 -9.44 10.34
CA ILE A 4 -2.73 -10.63 9.48
C ILE A 4 -1.30 -11.00 9.11
N ARG A 5 -0.77 -12.05 9.72
CA ARG A 5 0.62 -12.52 9.54
C ARG A 5 0.76 -13.60 8.50
N GLU A 6 -0.30 -14.34 8.27
CA GLU A 6 -0.37 -15.46 7.34
C GLU A 6 -0.29 -14.98 5.88
N PRO A 7 0.23 -15.82 4.99
CA PRO A 7 0.27 -15.50 3.55
C PRO A 7 -1.10 -15.53 2.89
N TYR A 8 -2.11 -16.12 3.54
CA TYR A 8 -3.48 -16.19 3.03
C TYR A 8 -4.49 -15.98 4.16
N ALA A 9 -5.48 -15.11 3.93
CA ALA A 9 -6.61 -14.92 4.81
C ALA A 9 -7.92 -14.70 4.04
N ARG A 10 -9.02 -15.25 4.54
CA ARG A 10 -10.38 -14.90 4.14
C ARG A 10 -10.99 -14.06 5.24
N LEU A 11 -11.51 -12.90 4.88
CA LEU A 11 -12.00 -11.90 5.83
C LEU A 11 -13.48 -11.64 5.57
N GLU A 12 -14.27 -11.78 6.64
CA GLU A 12 -15.70 -11.51 6.62
C GLU A 12 -16.01 -10.25 7.44
N GLY A 13 -17.15 -9.62 7.17
CA GLY A 13 -17.58 -8.40 7.85
C GLY A 13 -16.73 -7.18 7.50
N ILE A 14 -16.21 -7.11 6.29
CA ILE A 14 -15.45 -5.98 5.77
C ILE A 14 -16.26 -5.27 4.70
N ASP A 15 -16.69 -4.06 5.00
CA ASP A 15 -17.42 -3.20 4.07
C ASP A 15 -16.52 -2.10 3.51
N THR A 16 -15.54 -1.68 4.30
CA THR A 16 -14.61 -0.60 3.96
C THR A 16 -13.16 -1.01 4.22
N VAL A 17 -12.31 -0.80 3.22
CA VAL A 17 -10.86 -1.02 3.30
C VAL A 17 -10.14 0.31 3.15
N ALA A 18 -9.24 0.64 4.09
CA ALA A 18 -8.29 1.73 3.93
C ALA A 18 -6.98 1.19 3.33
N ILE A 19 -6.55 1.80 2.24
CA ILE A 19 -5.29 1.47 1.55
C ILE A 19 -4.35 2.66 1.72
N LEU A 20 -3.16 2.40 2.24
CA LEU A 20 -2.15 3.41 2.54
C LEU A 20 -0.75 2.86 2.34
N ALA A 21 0.25 3.73 2.39
CA ALA A 21 1.67 3.35 2.40
C ALA A 21 2.50 4.33 3.21
N ASP A 22 3.72 3.95 3.52
CA ASP A 22 4.76 4.79 4.13
C ASP A 22 4.42 5.37 5.53
N PRO A 23 3.66 4.68 6.40
CA PRO A 23 3.21 5.26 7.66
C PRO A 23 4.36 5.51 8.66
N GLY A 24 5.43 4.74 8.60
CA GLY A 24 6.58 4.82 9.49
C GLY A 24 7.87 5.29 8.81
N CYS A 25 7.82 5.67 7.55
CA CYS A 25 9.02 5.95 6.74
C CYS A 25 9.79 7.23 7.16
N ARG A 26 9.32 7.97 8.18
CA ARG A 26 9.93 9.23 8.57
C ARG A 26 10.07 9.40 10.08
N ALA A 27 11.16 10.04 10.51
CA ALA A 27 11.28 10.54 11.88
C ALA A 27 10.16 11.58 12.15
N GLY A 28 9.45 11.41 13.25
CA GLY A 28 8.29 12.25 13.59
C GLY A 28 7.00 11.87 12.85
N TRP A 29 6.88 10.62 12.41
CA TRP A 29 5.67 10.04 11.81
C TRP A 29 4.42 10.27 12.68
N GLU A 30 4.56 10.41 13.97
CA GLU A 30 3.50 10.68 14.94
C GLU A 30 2.75 11.99 14.67
N ARG A 31 3.36 12.90 13.91
CA ARG A 31 2.71 14.17 13.53
C ARG A 31 1.79 14.03 12.32
N ASN A 32 1.98 12.99 11.54
CA ASN A 32 1.35 12.80 10.22
C ASN A 32 0.35 11.65 10.23
N PHE A 33 0.83 10.45 10.53
CA PHE A 33 0.04 9.24 10.47
C PHE A 33 -1.11 9.22 11.49
N PRO A 34 -0.91 9.52 12.78
CA PRO A 34 -1.98 9.56 13.77
C PRO A 34 -3.15 10.48 13.39
N PRO A 35 -2.95 11.76 13.06
CA PRO A 35 -4.06 12.64 12.70
C PRO A 35 -4.83 12.19 11.47
N LEU A 36 -4.12 11.62 10.46
CA LEU A 36 -4.77 11.08 9.27
C LEU A 36 -5.60 9.83 9.63
N LEU A 37 -5.04 8.92 10.43
CA LEU A 37 -5.74 7.72 10.85
C LEU A 37 -6.99 8.04 11.68
N GLU A 38 -6.90 9.00 12.61
CA GLU A 38 -8.05 9.47 13.40
C GLU A 38 -9.16 10.04 12.49
N THR A 39 -8.79 10.81 11.48
CA THR A 39 -9.73 11.35 10.50
C THR A 39 -10.40 10.22 9.71
N VAL A 40 -9.63 9.26 9.21
CA VAL A 40 -10.14 8.11 8.46
C VAL A 40 -11.05 7.25 9.32
N MET A 41 -10.69 7.00 10.58
CA MET A 41 -11.53 6.23 11.52
C MET A 41 -12.86 6.93 11.80
N ARG A 42 -12.82 8.24 12.03
CA ARG A 42 -14.03 9.04 12.30
C ARG A 42 -14.99 9.09 11.11
N GLU A 43 -14.45 9.22 9.89
CA GLU A 43 -15.24 9.49 8.69
C GLU A 43 -15.65 8.21 7.94
N HIS A 44 -14.88 7.14 8.05
CA HIS A 44 -15.03 5.94 7.23
C HIS A 44 -15.06 4.64 8.01
N ALA A 45 -14.54 4.61 9.25
CA ALA A 45 -14.48 3.43 10.14
C ALA A 45 -14.08 2.13 9.40
N PRO A 46 -12.93 2.09 8.67
CA PRO A 46 -12.54 0.91 7.91
C PRO A 46 -12.27 -0.29 8.82
N GLN A 47 -12.73 -1.47 8.42
CA GLN A 47 -12.51 -2.71 9.15
C GLN A 47 -11.22 -3.43 8.73
N LEU A 48 -10.64 -3.04 7.60
CA LEU A 48 -9.37 -3.55 7.10
C LEU A 48 -8.47 -2.40 6.64
N PHE A 49 -7.20 -2.48 7.05
CA PHE A 49 -6.13 -1.62 6.57
C PHE A 49 -5.14 -2.46 5.76
N VAL A 50 -4.88 -2.05 4.51
CA VAL A 50 -3.89 -2.67 3.64
C VAL A 50 -2.76 -1.68 3.40
N VAL A 51 -1.56 -2.03 3.88
CA VAL A 51 -0.41 -1.13 3.83
C VAL A 51 0.58 -1.58 2.76
N ALA A 52 0.81 -0.72 1.80
CA ALA A 52 1.73 -0.94 0.69
C ALA A 52 3.18 -0.57 1.07
N GLY A 53 3.64 -1.03 2.23
CA GLY A 53 5.03 -0.99 2.67
C GLY A 53 5.45 0.22 3.49
N ASP A 54 6.71 0.18 3.90
CA ASP A 54 7.42 1.18 4.72
C ASP A 54 6.73 1.45 6.06
N MET A 55 6.53 0.33 6.80
CA MET A 55 6.00 0.37 8.17
C MET A 55 6.96 1.01 9.16
N SER A 56 8.25 1.10 8.84
CA SER A 56 9.29 1.73 9.67
C SER A 56 10.29 2.49 8.80
N LEU A 57 11.06 3.39 9.42
CA LEU A 57 12.11 4.15 8.74
C LEU A 57 13.42 3.35 8.58
N ASN A 58 13.82 2.60 9.61
CA ASN A 58 15.12 1.94 9.68
C ASN A 58 15.03 0.44 9.97
N SER A 59 13.83 -0.14 9.94
CA SER A 59 13.58 -1.56 10.26
C SER A 59 14.01 -1.96 11.69
N LEU A 60 13.89 -1.02 12.64
CA LEU A 60 14.23 -1.26 14.04
C LEU A 60 13.03 -1.80 14.83
N ASP A 61 13.32 -2.67 15.81
CA ASP A 61 12.27 -3.25 16.67
C ASP A 61 11.44 -2.17 17.40
N ASP A 62 12.07 -1.09 17.85
CA ASP A 62 11.37 -0.02 18.57
C ASP A 62 10.46 0.79 17.66
N GLU A 63 10.83 1.02 16.40
CA GLU A 63 9.99 1.68 15.42
C GLU A 63 8.73 0.83 15.13
N TYR A 64 8.88 -0.47 14.88
CA TYR A 64 7.73 -1.36 14.67
C TYR A 64 6.83 -1.43 15.90
N ARG A 65 7.40 -1.52 17.11
CA ARG A 65 6.61 -1.52 18.35
C ARG A 65 5.87 -0.21 18.56
N ALA A 66 6.47 0.92 18.19
CA ALA A 66 5.84 2.23 18.34
C ALA A 66 4.61 2.36 17.43
N ILE A 67 4.74 2.04 16.14
CA ILE A 67 3.63 2.11 15.20
C ILE A 67 2.53 1.09 15.54
N ILE A 68 2.89 -0.13 15.95
CA ILE A 68 1.92 -1.15 16.37
C ILE A 68 1.14 -0.70 17.59
N ARG A 69 1.80 -0.18 18.64
CA ARG A 69 1.10 0.36 19.83
C ARG A 69 0.11 1.46 19.47
N TYR A 70 0.41 2.25 18.46
CA TYR A 70 -0.50 3.27 17.99
C TYR A 70 -1.69 2.67 17.23
N MET A 71 -1.44 1.76 16.31
CA MET A 71 -2.46 1.04 15.55
C MET A 71 -3.40 0.23 16.45
N ASP A 72 -2.92 -0.27 17.59
CA ASP A 72 -3.70 -1.05 18.58
C ASP A 72 -4.83 -0.25 19.26
N ARG A 73 -4.81 1.08 19.14
CA ARG A 73 -5.87 1.94 19.68
C ARG A 73 -7.18 1.87 18.88
N TYR A 74 -7.13 1.33 17.69
CA TYR A 74 -8.26 1.29 16.77
C TYR A 74 -8.67 -0.15 16.49
N GLU A 75 -9.98 -0.36 16.45
CA GLU A 75 -10.53 -1.61 15.95
C GLU A 75 -10.26 -1.71 14.45
N GLY A 76 -9.85 -2.89 13.99
CA GLY A 76 -9.57 -3.18 12.60
C GLY A 76 -8.49 -4.23 12.43
N ARG A 77 -8.45 -4.81 11.25
CA ARG A 77 -7.44 -5.78 10.84
C ARG A 77 -6.38 -5.07 9.99
N TRP A 78 -5.13 -5.49 10.11
CA TRP A 78 -4.02 -4.87 9.42
C TRP A 78 -3.23 -5.90 8.64
N ALA A 79 -3.00 -5.62 7.36
CA ALA A 79 -2.12 -6.40 6.52
C ALA A 79 -1.11 -5.48 5.84
N SER A 80 0.16 -5.86 5.81
CA SER A 80 1.21 -5.10 5.14
C SER A 80 2.05 -6.00 4.26
N VAL A 81 2.54 -5.47 3.14
CA VAL A 81 3.71 -5.96 2.41
C VAL A 81 4.91 -5.10 2.81
N PRO A 82 6.16 -5.58 2.67
CA PRO A 82 7.32 -4.75 3.03
C PRO A 82 7.64 -3.71 1.95
N GLY A 83 8.13 -2.56 2.39
CA GLY A 83 8.81 -1.58 1.56
C GLY A 83 10.34 -1.67 1.66
N ASP A 84 11.05 -0.76 1.01
CA ASP A 84 12.53 -0.78 0.98
C ASP A 84 13.14 -0.32 2.30
N HIS A 85 12.45 0.50 3.10
CA HIS A 85 12.81 0.83 4.46
C HIS A 85 12.56 -0.31 5.48
N ASP A 86 11.71 -1.29 5.17
CA ASP A 86 11.46 -2.46 6.03
C ASP A 86 12.55 -3.54 5.92
N ARG A 87 13.72 -3.24 5.36
CA ARG A 87 14.85 -4.16 5.27
C ARG A 87 15.81 -3.95 6.43
N PRO A 88 16.36 -5.04 7.02
CA PRO A 88 16.27 -6.44 6.60
C PRO A 88 14.91 -7.08 6.94
N LEU A 89 14.35 -7.83 6.00
CA LEU A 89 12.98 -8.38 6.07
C LEU A 89 12.72 -9.29 7.29
N ARG A 90 13.75 -9.82 7.94
CA ARG A 90 13.58 -10.65 9.15
C ARG A 90 12.89 -9.90 10.28
N THR A 91 13.16 -8.58 10.42
CA THR A 91 12.51 -7.74 11.43
C THR A 91 11.06 -7.52 11.06
N PHE A 92 10.78 -7.10 9.81
CA PHE A 92 9.42 -6.98 9.29
C PHE A 92 8.62 -8.28 9.52
N GLN A 93 9.18 -9.44 9.15
CA GLN A 93 8.48 -10.74 9.27
C GLN A 93 8.14 -11.08 10.72
N ARG A 94 8.95 -10.69 11.71
CA ARG A 94 8.65 -10.88 13.12
C ARG A 94 7.36 -10.18 13.54
N TYR A 95 7.09 -9.00 13.00
CA TYR A 95 5.94 -8.18 13.36
C TYR A 95 4.75 -8.38 12.43
N PHE A 96 4.97 -8.45 11.13
CA PHE A 96 3.92 -8.47 10.10
C PHE A 96 3.80 -9.81 9.35
N GLY A 97 4.66 -10.78 9.64
CA GLY A 97 4.59 -12.13 9.08
C GLY A 97 5.01 -12.21 7.63
N ALA A 98 4.23 -12.90 6.81
CA ALA A 98 4.55 -13.15 5.41
C ALA A 98 4.75 -11.87 4.61
N THR A 99 5.80 -11.83 3.77
CA THR A 99 6.13 -10.68 2.90
C THR A 99 5.27 -10.60 1.64
N ARG A 100 4.49 -11.65 1.36
CA ARG A 100 3.47 -11.73 0.31
C ARG A 100 2.17 -12.17 0.94
N LYS A 101 1.07 -11.60 0.49
CA LYS A 101 -0.24 -11.88 1.08
C LYS A 101 -1.32 -12.01 0.03
N VAL A 102 -2.29 -12.85 0.31
CA VAL A 102 -3.57 -12.90 -0.40
C VAL A 102 -4.67 -12.72 0.62
N LEU A 103 -5.50 -11.70 0.43
CA LEU A 103 -6.65 -11.43 1.28
C LEU A 103 -7.92 -11.53 0.44
N ASP A 104 -8.81 -12.43 0.79
CA ASP A 104 -10.14 -12.53 0.20
C ASP A 104 -11.13 -11.72 1.04
N VAL A 105 -11.75 -10.71 0.43
CA VAL A 105 -12.72 -9.79 1.02
C VAL A 105 -13.95 -9.74 0.11
N GLY A 106 -15.01 -10.45 0.46
CA GLY A 106 -16.17 -10.60 -0.41
C GLY A 106 -15.77 -11.14 -1.79
N ARG A 107 -16.12 -10.41 -2.86
CA ARG A 107 -15.74 -10.77 -4.23
C ARG A 107 -14.31 -10.39 -4.60
N TRP A 108 -13.63 -9.54 -3.81
CA TRP A 108 -12.33 -8.98 -4.08
C TRP A 108 -11.20 -9.86 -3.56
N ARG A 109 -10.07 -9.82 -4.26
CA ARG A 109 -8.83 -10.44 -3.82
C ARG A 109 -7.69 -9.45 -3.86
N PHE A 110 -7.16 -9.11 -2.70
CA PHE A 110 -5.96 -8.30 -2.58
C PHE A 110 -4.73 -9.23 -2.65
N ILE A 111 -3.84 -8.98 -3.60
CA ILE A 111 -2.60 -9.76 -3.82
C ILE A 111 -1.43 -8.85 -3.52
N GLY A 112 -0.84 -9.00 -2.34
CA GLY A 112 0.35 -8.30 -1.92
C GLY A 112 1.62 -9.01 -2.40
N ILE A 113 2.55 -8.26 -2.99
CA ILE A 113 3.85 -8.72 -3.46
C ILE A 113 5.00 -8.00 -2.79
N ASN A 114 6.17 -8.62 -2.75
CA ASN A 114 7.36 -8.07 -2.13
C ASN A 114 8.29 -7.44 -3.19
N THR A 115 8.34 -6.12 -3.19
CA THR A 115 9.24 -5.33 -4.06
C THR A 115 10.29 -4.53 -3.28
N ALA A 116 10.49 -4.83 -2.01
CA ALA A 116 11.38 -4.10 -1.09
C ALA A 116 12.84 -3.96 -1.56
N ASN A 117 13.28 -4.76 -2.51
CA ASN A 117 14.63 -4.67 -3.11
C ASN A 117 14.62 -3.99 -4.50
N ARG A 118 13.56 -3.27 -4.85
CA ARG A 118 13.35 -2.60 -6.14
C ARG A 118 13.28 -3.55 -7.34
N MET A 119 12.99 -4.83 -7.09
CA MET A 119 12.95 -5.87 -8.11
C MET A 119 11.62 -6.60 -8.10
N PHE A 120 11.08 -6.86 -9.29
CA PHE A 120 10.00 -7.82 -9.50
C PHE A 120 10.61 -9.17 -9.91
N LEU A 121 10.76 -10.05 -8.93
CA LEU A 121 11.43 -11.32 -9.10
C LEU A 121 10.48 -12.39 -9.69
N ARG A 122 11.06 -13.47 -10.20
CA ARG A 122 10.30 -14.62 -10.72
C ARG A 122 9.29 -15.15 -9.70
N ARG A 123 9.66 -15.25 -8.42
CA ARG A 123 8.79 -15.71 -7.34
C ARG A 123 7.58 -14.80 -7.11
N GLU A 124 7.68 -13.48 -7.38
CA GLU A 124 6.57 -12.54 -7.28
C GLU A 124 5.60 -12.73 -8.44
N ARG A 125 6.14 -12.98 -9.64
CA ARG A 125 5.32 -13.33 -10.81
C ARG A 125 4.57 -14.64 -10.58
N GLU A 126 5.25 -15.69 -10.15
CA GLU A 126 4.65 -16.98 -9.85
C GLU A 126 3.58 -16.86 -8.75
N TRP A 127 3.79 -15.98 -7.77
CA TRP A 127 2.81 -15.68 -6.74
C TRP A 127 1.54 -15.04 -7.33
N ILE A 128 1.67 -14.05 -8.22
CA ILE A 128 0.53 -13.47 -8.92
C ILE A 128 -0.13 -14.54 -9.79
N ASP A 129 0.61 -15.24 -10.64
CA ASP A 129 0.08 -16.26 -11.57
C ASP A 129 -0.75 -17.33 -10.82
N ALA A 130 -0.31 -17.74 -9.62
CA ALA A 130 -1.00 -18.76 -8.81
C ALA A 130 -2.28 -18.25 -8.12
N HIS A 131 -2.37 -16.95 -7.84
CA HIS A 131 -3.46 -16.42 -7.01
C HIS A 131 -4.43 -15.50 -7.74
N ILE A 132 -4.10 -15.04 -8.95
CA ILE A 132 -4.92 -14.08 -9.70
C ILE A 132 -6.26 -14.67 -10.12
N ARG A 133 -7.35 -13.94 -9.86
CA ARG A 133 -8.72 -14.27 -10.27
C ARG A 133 -9.47 -12.98 -10.65
N PRO A 134 -10.68 -13.03 -11.23
CA PRO A 134 -11.50 -11.84 -11.43
C PRO A 134 -11.66 -11.02 -10.14
N ASN A 135 -11.68 -9.71 -10.26
CA ASN A 135 -11.72 -8.74 -9.16
C ASN A 135 -10.46 -8.77 -8.25
N SER A 136 -9.29 -9.06 -8.82
CA SER A 136 -8.03 -8.97 -8.09
C SER A 136 -7.51 -7.52 -8.04
N ILE A 137 -6.91 -7.17 -6.92
CA ILE A 137 -6.27 -5.88 -6.63
C ILE A 137 -4.82 -6.19 -6.26
N ILE A 138 -3.86 -5.56 -6.95
CA ILE A 138 -2.43 -5.77 -6.68
C ILE A 138 -1.94 -4.70 -5.70
N ILE A 139 -1.23 -5.13 -4.67
CA ILE A 139 -0.58 -4.25 -3.68
C ILE A 139 0.94 -4.47 -3.76
N SER A 140 1.66 -3.41 -4.02
CA SER A 140 3.12 -3.40 -4.10
C SER A 140 3.67 -2.12 -3.46
N HIS A 141 4.86 -2.17 -2.86
CA HIS A 141 5.44 -0.94 -2.36
C HIS A 141 5.97 -0.08 -3.52
N LEU A 142 6.91 -0.59 -4.30
CA LEU A 142 7.43 0.18 -5.42
C LEU A 142 6.53 0.09 -6.65
N PRO A 143 6.20 1.25 -7.27
CA PRO A 143 5.50 1.28 -8.55
C PRO A 143 6.40 0.78 -9.69
N PRO A 144 5.85 0.29 -10.81
CA PRO A 144 6.62 0.09 -12.02
C PRO A 144 7.00 1.44 -12.64
N GLU A 145 8.07 1.46 -13.44
CA GLU A 145 8.32 2.56 -14.36
C GLU A 145 7.21 2.55 -15.43
N ALA A 146 6.50 3.65 -15.53
CA ALA A 146 5.39 3.82 -16.46
C ALA A 146 5.35 5.29 -16.92
N ASP A 147 4.52 5.60 -17.91
CA ASP A 147 4.37 6.96 -18.39
C ASP A 147 4.00 7.92 -17.24
N GLY A 148 4.84 8.94 -17.04
CA GLY A 148 4.76 9.88 -15.92
C GLY A 148 5.33 9.38 -14.58
N TRP A 149 5.68 8.09 -14.46
CA TRP A 149 6.31 7.49 -13.28
C TRP A 149 7.70 6.94 -13.62
N THR A 150 8.62 7.83 -13.94
CA THR A 150 9.98 7.49 -14.38
C THR A 150 11.01 7.60 -13.26
N PHE A 151 10.55 7.91 -12.05
CA PHE A 151 11.40 8.22 -10.92
C PHE A 151 10.99 7.42 -9.69
N HIS A 152 11.96 6.89 -8.92
CA HIS A 152 11.69 6.05 -7.74
C HIS A 152 10.77 4.85 -8.02
N SER A 153 10.96 4.18 -9.13
CA SER A 153 10.22 2.99 -9.53
C SER A 153 11.05 1.71 -9.34
N LEU A 154 10.46 0.58 -9.67
CA LEU A 154 11.18 -0.67 -9.91
C LEU A 154 12.28 -0.45 -10.96
N TRP A 155 13.35 -1.21 -10.90
CA TRP A 155 14.36 -1.17 -11.96
C TRP A 155 13.75 -1.50 -13.34
N PRO A 156 14.25 -0.93 -14.44
CA PRO A 156 13.61 -1.00 -15.75
C PRO A 156 13.18 -2.42 -16.17
N LYS A 157 14.08 -3.40 -16.14
CA LYS A 157 13.73 -4.81 -16.45
C LYS A 157 12.65 -5.39 -15.54
N SER A 158 12.63 -4.99 -14.26
CA SER A 158 11.61 -5.41 -13.30
C SER A 158 10.27 -4.76 -13.60
N SER A 159 10.26 -3.50 -14.00
CA SER A 159 9.07 -2.80 -14.48
C SER A 159 8.48 -3.48 -15.71
N ASP A 160 9.31 -3.80 -16.71
CA ASP A 160 8.88 -4.53 -17.91
C ASP A 160 8.24 -5.87 -17.57
N HIS A 161 8.87 -6.66 -16.68
CA HIS A 161 8.34 -7.96 -16.26
C HIS A 161 7.05 -7.83 -15.47
N PHE A 162 6.92 -6.81 -14.61
CA PHE A 162 5.71 -6.53 -13.88
C PHE A 162 4.57 -6.15 -14.82
N LEU A 163 4.79 -5.18 -15.71
CA LEU A 163 3.81 -4.71 -16.67
C LEU A 163 3.40 -5.81 -17.67
N ALA A 164 4.34 -6.66 -18.09
CA ALA A 164 4.03 -7.84 -18.90
C ALA A 164 3.13 -8.85 -18.17
N THR A 165 3.34 -9.04 -16.85
CA THR A 165 2.47 -9.87 -16.00
C THR A 165 1.09 -9.26 -15.87
N VAL A 166 0.99 -7.97 -15.63
CA VAL A 166 -0.28 -7.23 -15.57
C VAL A 166 -1.04 -7.36 -16.90
N ARG A 167 -0.38 -7.16 -18.05
CA ARG A 167 -0.97 -7.31 -19.38
C ARG A 167 -1.55 -8.70 -19.59
N ARG A 168 -0.85 -9.76 -19.17
CA ARG A 168 -1.32 -11.15 -19.27
C ARG A 168 -2.62 -11.37 -18.51
N HIS A 169 -2.77 -10.70 -17.38
CA HIS A 169 -3.91 -10.85 -16.47
C HIS A 169 -4.89 -9.67 -16.50
N GLN A 170 -4.79 -8.79 -17.48
CA GLN A 170 -5.54 -7.52 -17.57
C GLN A 170 -7.02 -7.65 -17.19
N LYS A 171 -7.72 -8.67 -17.75
CA LYS A 171 -9.16 -8.87 -17.52
C LYS A 171 -9.52 -9.31 -16.10
N LYS A 172 -8.55 -9.63 -15.27
CA LYS A 172 -8.74 -10.10 -13.89
C LYS A 172 -8.39 -9.05 -12.85
N ILE A 173 -7.60 -8.04 -13.24
CA ILE A 173 -7.12 -6.98 -12.34
C ILE A 173 -8.09 -5.81 -12.36
N HIS A 174 -8.54 -5.41 -11.19
CA HIS A 174 -9.40 -4.24 -10.99
C HIS A 174 -8.59 -2.95 -10.86
N SER A 175 -7.56 -2.96 -10.00
CA SER A 175 -6.72 -1.81 -9.71
C SER A 175 -5.39 -2.25 -9.09
N MET A 176 -4.42 -1.33 -9.03
CA MET A 176 -3.12 -1.55 -8.42
C MET A 176 -2.76 -0.38 -7.52
N TYR A 177 -2.20 -0.67 -6.33
CA TYR A 177 -1.82 0.34 -5.33
C TYR A 177 -0.36 0.22 -4.96
N PHE A 178 0.27 1.39 -4.82
CA PHE A 178 1.71 1.53 -4.57
C PHE A 178 1.99 2.57 -3.49
N GLY A 179 3.15 2.48 -2.87
CA GLY A 179 3.73 3.46 -1.97
C GLY A 179 4.96 4.15 -2.55
N HIS A 180 5.97 4.36 -1.71
CA HIS A 180 7.35 4.77 -2.04
C HIS A 180 7.52 6.21 -2.53
N ILE A 181 6.59 6.77 -3.27
CA ILE A 181 6.73 8.12 -3.86
C ILE A 181 6.28 9.24 -2.92
N HIS A 182 5.84 8.92 -1.72
CA HIS A 182 5.40 9.84 -0.66
C HIS A 182 4.39 10.88 -1.14
N GLY A 183 3.41 10.46 -1.92
CA GLY A 183 2.36 11.32 -2.44
C GLY A 183 1.31 10.56 -3.20
N TYR A 184 0.23 11.25 -3.56
CA TYR A 184 -0.82 10.69 -4.38
C TYR A 184 -0.55 10.94 -5.86
N SER A 185 -0.58 9.88 -6.63
CA SER A 185 -0.56 9.97 -8.09
C SER A 185 -1.39 8.84 -8.68
N GLU A 186 -2.08 9.14 -9.76
CA GLU A 186 -2.95 8.18 -10.45
C GLU A 186 -2.58 8.10 -11.92
N ARG A 187 -2.49 6.88 -12.43
CA ARG A 187 -2.21 6.54 -13.82
C ARG A 187 -3.14 5.43 -14.26
N ASP A 188 -3.22 5.25 -15.55
CA ASP A 188 -3.90 4.11 -16.17
C ASP A 188 -2.89 3.25 -16.92
N TYR A 189 -3.01 1.95 -16.79
CA TYR A 189 -2.28 0.99 -17.62
C TYR A 189 -3.24 -0.03 -18.20
N LEU A 190 -3.52 0.07 -19.49
CA LEU A 190 -4.43 -0.81 -20.23
C LEU A 190 -5.88 -0.82 -19.65
N GLY A 191 -6.36 0.31 -19.17
CA GLY A 191 -7.67 0.43 -18.53
C GLY A 191 -7.68 -0.01 -17.05
N ILE A 192 -6.52 -0.24 -16.44
CA ILE A 192 -6.38 -0.60 -15.02
C ILE A 192 -5.84 0.61 -14.27
N PRO A 193 -6.57 1.14 -13.27
CA PRO A 193 -6.07 2.21 -12.42
C PRO A 193 -4.82 1.79 -11.64
N MET A 194 -3.78 2.59 -11.72
CA MET A 194 -2.53 2.52 -10.95
C MET A 194 -2.51 3.71 -9.99
N ILE A 195 -2.53 3.47 -8.69
CA ILE A 195 -2.65 4.50 -7.67
C ILE A 195 -1.47 4.41 -6.72
N ALA A 196 -0.65 5.44 -6.66
CA ALA A 196 0.31 5.62 -5.59
C ALA A 196 -0.34 6.37 -4.43
N THR A 197 -0.19 5.88 -3.20
CA THR A 197 -0.81 6.41 -1.99
C THR A 197 0.17 6.51 -0.81
N GLY A 198 1.41 6.86 -1.10
CA GLY A 198 2.46 7.08 -0.09
C GLY A 198 2.38 8.41 0.65
N GLY A 199 1.24 9.11 0.59
CA GLY A 199 1.05 10.45 1.14
C GLY A 199 0.98 10.55 2.65
N VAL A 200 1.25 9.48 3.40
CA VAL A 200 1.39 9.53 4.86
C VAL A 200 2.76 10.10 5.26
N ALA A 201 3.77 9.95 4.41
CA ALA A 201 5.08 10.57 4.60
C ALA A 201 5.08 12.05 4.18
N GLU A 202 5.93 12.85 4.81
CA GLU A 202 5.93 14.32 4.66
C GLU A 202 6.58 14.84 3.37
N SER A 203 7.48 14.07 2.76
CA SER A 203 8.26 14.51 1.61
C SER A 203 7.77 13.90 0.31
N LEU A 204 7.49 14.76 -0.66
CA LEU A 204 7.23 14.34 -2.02
C LEU A 204 8.53 13.95 -2.71
N ILE A 205 8.56 12.75 -3.29
CA ILE A 205 9.69 12.28 -4.08
C ILE A 205 9.42 12.53 -5.58
N VAL A 206 8.20 12.33 -6.04
CA VAL A 206 7.83 12.48 -7.45
C VAL A 206 7.06 13.79 -7.67
N ARG A 207 7.55 14.61 -8.58
CA ARG A 207 6.83 15.77 -9.10
C ARG A 207 6.08 15.34 -10.36
N ASP A 208 4.78 15.18 -10.21
CA ASP A 208 3.89 14.73 -11.25
C ASP A 208 2.71 15.70 -11.38
N ASN A 209 2.25 15.96 -12.60
CA ASN A 209 1.11 16.84 -12.86
C ASN A 209 -0.22 16.32 -12.26
N ALA A 210 -0.31 15.03 -11.93
CA ALA A 210 -1.44 14.43 -11.23
C ALA A 210 -1.33 14.54 -9.71
N TYR A 211 -0.20 15.03 -9.18
CA TYR A 211 0.01 15.17 -7.76
C TYR A 211 -0.80 16.32 -7.17
N ARG A 212 -1.47 16.08 -6.04
CA ARG A 212 -2.39 17.03 -5.39
C ARG A 212 -1.73 17.90 -4.31
N GLY A 213 -0.50 18.28 -4.51
CA GLY A 213 0.20 19.23 -3.65
C GLY A 213 1.13 18.56 -2.61
N PRO A 214 2.33 19.13 -2.42
CA PRO A 214 3.29 18.62 -1.45
C PRO A 214 2.77 18.79 -0.03
N GLY A 215 2.69 17.69 0.72
CA GLY A 215 2.44 17.68 2.15
C GLY A 215 0.99 17.62 2.60
N ASP A 216 0.07 17.26 1.75
CA ASP A 216 -1.19 16.72 2.20
C ASP A 216 -0.99 15.22 2.53
N PHE A 217 -1.65 14.74 3.59
CA PHE A 217 -1.60 13.34 4.00
C PHE A 217 -2.82 12.63 3.44
N GLU A 218 -2.63 11.40 2.96
CA GLU A 218 -3.64 10.75 2.13
C GLU A 218 -3.76 9.26 2.42
N MET A 219 -5.00 8.76 2.41
CA MET A 219 -5.34 7.34 2.33
C MET A 219 -6.43 7.14 1.29
N VAL A 220 -6.40 6.00 0.61
CA VAL A 220 -7.47 5.59 -0.29
C VAL A 220 -8.47 4.74 0.47
N ILE A 221 -9.74 5.10 0.38
CA ILE A 221 -10.85 4.34 0.95
C ILE A 221 -11.51 3.54 -0.16
N PHE A 222 -11.53 2.22 -0.03
CA PHE A 222 -12.13 1.29 -0.96
C PHE A 222 -13.45 0.75 -0.39
N ASP A 223 -14.54 0.96 -1.10
CA ASP A 223 -15.86 0.43 -0.78
C ASP A 223 -16.02 -0.98 -1.36
N VAL A 224 -16.23 -1.96 -0.51
CA VAL A 224 -16.27 -3.38 -0.90
C VAL A 224 -17.51 -3.72 -1.73
N ALA A 225 -18.63 -3.08 -1.47
CA ALA A 225 -19.87 -3.36 -2.19
C ALA A 225 -19.79 -2.90 -3.66
N SER A 226 -19.33 -1.67 -3.89
CA SER A 226 -19.26 -1.08 -5.22
C SER A 226 -17.93 -1.30 -5.95
N GLY A 227 -16.83 -1.46 -5.23
CA GLY A 227 -15.46 -1.45 -5.75
C GLY A 227 -14.94 -0.06 -6.06
N LYS A 228 -15.65 0.99 -5.66
CA LYS A 228 -15.21 2.36 -5.87
C LYS A 228 -14.20 2.79 -4.82
N THR A 229 -13.36 3.73 -5.22
CA THR A 229 -12.37 4.35 -4.34
C THR A 229 -12.69 5.82 -4.09
N LYS A 230 -12.33 6.28 -2.88
CA LYS A 230 -12.38 7.68 -2.49
C LYS A 230 -11.05 8.04 -1.82
N LEU A 231 -10.50 9.20 -2.16
CA LEU A 231 -9.34 9.75 -1.50
C LEU A 231 -9.76 10.48 -0.23
N CYS A 232 -9.23 10.08 0.92
CA CYS A 232 -9.31 10.82 2.17
C CYS A 232 -8.03 11.66 2.32
N VAL A 233 -8.18 12.96 2.45
CA VAL A 233 -7.06 13.93 2.51
C VAL A 233 -7.12 14.69 3.81
N LEU A 234 -6.02 14.69 4.56
CA LEU A 234 -5.79 15.57 5.69
C LEU A 234 -4.81 16.67 5.25
N LYS A 235 -5.27 17.90 5.26
CA LYS A 235 -4.41 19.04 4.93
C LYS A 235 -3.31 19.23 5.98
N ASN A 236 -2.08 19.38 5.51
CA ASN A 236 -0.95 19.62 6.39
C ASN A 236 -1.02 21.03 7.02
N PRO A 237 -1.18 21.16 8.35
CA PRO A 237 -1.29 22.45 9.00
C PRO A 237 -0.01 23.29 8.95
N ALA A 238 1.16 22.67 8.70
CA ALA A 238 2.45 23.37 8.60
C ALA A 238 2.62 24.16 7.29
N LYS A 239 1.65 24.11 6.37
CA LYS A 239 1.68 24.78 5.07
C LYS A 239 0.61 25.86 4.90
N ARG A 240 0.09 26.34 5.99
CA ARG A 240 -0.77 27.54 6.01
C ARG A 240 0.05 28.80 6.21
#